data_765f89b237aef5ffdeeaa6e40cc1398b
#
_entry.id   765f89b237aef5ffdeeaa6e40cc1398b
#
_cell.length_a   1.000
_cell.length_b   1.000
_cell.length_c   1.000
_cell.angle_alpha   90.00
_cell.angle_beta   90.00
_cell.angle_gamma   90.00
#
_symmetry.space_group_name_H-M   'P 1'
#
loop_
_entity.id
_entity.type
_entity.pdbx_description
1 polymer ?
#
loop_
_entity_poly.entity_id
_entity_poly.type
_entity_poly.pdbx_seq_one_letter_code
_entity_poly.pdbx_strand_id
1 'polypeptide(L)'
;PLQKVQRRWEAVMSAQDAALDAVEPGAKIGDVCGAALKALEGADVKGFSGGVGHGLGVECNERPWIEKDAEGELLEGMVVNIDIPVLELGWGGTQLEDTILVTSDGFEFLTRTDRTLYLL
;
A
#
# COMPACT_ATOMS: atom_id res chain seq x y z
N PRO A 1 6.60 24.08 2.99
CA PRO A 1 7.17 22.84 2.44
C PRO A 1 7.08 21.67 3.41
N LEU A 2 7.59 21.80 4.67
CA LEU A 2 7.60 20.72 5.68
C LEU A 2 6.20 20.19 6.03
N GLN A 3 5.23 21.07 6.25
CA GLN A 3 3.86 20.68 6.55
C GLN A 3 3.19 19.87 5.41
N LYS A 4 3.58 20.15 4.15
CA LYS A 4 3.08 19.37 3.01
C LYS A 4 3.69 17.96 3.01
N VAL A 5 4.98 17.84 3.35
CA VAL A 5 5.66 16.54 3.48
C VAL A 5 5.00 15.71 4.58
N GLN A 6 4.81 16.29 5.76
CA GLN A 6 4.18 15.61 6.90
C GLN A 6 2.77 15.13 6.57
N ARG A 7 1.89 15.99 6.05
CA ARG A 7 0.53 15.62 5.66
C ARG A 7 0.50 14.49 4.62
N ARG A 8 1.42 14.51 3.65
CA ARG A 8 1.50 13.42 2.66
C ARG A 8 1.97 12.12 3.26
N TRP A 9 2.96 12.18 4.14
CA TRP A 9 3.44 11.01 4.86
C TRP A 9 2.32 10.39 5.70
N GLU A 10 1.60 11.20 6.48
CA GLU A 10 0.46 10.76 7.28
C GLU A 10 -0.65 10.13 6.43
N ALA A 11 -0.94 10.73 5.27
CA ALA A 11 -1.92 10.19 4.34
C ALA A 11 -1.50 8.84 3.74
N VAL A 12 -0.24 8.71 3.32
CA VAL A 12 0.30 7.46 2.79
C VAL A 12 0.34 6.39 3.86
N MET A 13 0.75 6.71 5.09
CA MET A 13 0.70 5.78 6.22
C MET A 13 -0.72 5.32 6.52
N SER A 14 -1.68 6.23 6.56
CA SER A 14 -3.09 5.88 6.79
C SER A 14 -3.65 4.96 5.69
N ALA A 15 -3.28 5.21 4.44
CA ALA A 15 -3.68 4.35 3.33
C ALA A 15 -3.03 2.97 3.39
N GLN A 16 -1.74 2.92 3.77
CA GLN A 16 -1.01 1.68 3.98
C GLN A 16 -1.65 0.83 5.09
N ASP A 17 -1.94 1.44 6.23
CA ASP A 17 -2.58 0.76 7.36
C ASP A 17 -3.98 0.25 6.97
N ALA A 18 -4.77 1.06 6.26
CA ALA A 18 -6.09 0.65 5.79
C ALA A 18 -6.03 -0.54 4.81
N ALA A 19 -5.04 -0.56 3.90
CA ALA A 19 -4.82 -1.70 3.02
C ALA A 19 -4.42 -2.96 3.80
N LEU A 20 -3.47 -2.82 4.73
CA LEU A 20 -2.99 -3.93 5.56
C LEU A 20 -4.11 -4.51 6.44
N ASP A 21 -4.95 -3.68 7.04
CA ASP A 21 -6.09 -4.11 7.84
C ASP A 21 -7.13 -4.92 7.04
N ALA A 22 -7.15 -4.76 5.71
CA ALA A 22 -8.01 -5.50 4.81
C ALA A 22 -7.38 -6.81 4.30
N VAL A 23 -6.12 -7.09 4.66
CA VAL A 23 -5.41 -8.32 4.23
C VAL A 23 -5.78 -9.49 5.14
N GLU A 24 -6.44 -10.46 4.53
CA GLU A 24 -6.70 -11.78 5.11
C GLU A 24 -6.85 -12.81 3.99
N PRO A 25 -6.72 -14.11 4.23
CA PRO A 25 -6.99 -15.12 3.21
C PRO A 25 -8.46 -15.07 2.81
N GLY A 26 -8.73 -15.03 1.49
CA GLY A 26 -10.07 -14.87 0.92
C GLY A 26 -10.50 -13.41 0.73
N ALA A 27 -9.73 -12.43 1.19
CA ALA A 27 -10.01 -11.03 0.90
C ALA A 27 -9.93 -10.76 -0.61
N LYS A 28 -10.93 -10.06 -1.16
CA LYS A 28 -10.87 -9.64 -2.56
C LYS A 28 -9.76 -8.63 -2.77
N ILE A 29 -8.95 -8.83 -3.78
CA ILE A 29 -7.81 -7.95 -4.09
C ILE A 29 -8.26 -6.50 -4.31
N GLY A 30 -9.38 -6.30 -5.02
CA GLY A 30 -9.97 -4.98 -5.23
C GLY A 30 -10.42 -4.29 -3.94
N ASP A 31 -10.87 -5.04 -2.92
CA ASP A 31 -11.29 -4.47 -1.63
C ASP A 31 -10.09 -3.95 -0.82
N VAL A 32 -8.95 -4.64 -0.88
CA VAL A 32 -7.68 -4.16 -0.27
C VAL A 32 -7.27 -2.82 -0.90
N CYS A 33 -7.32 -2.72 -2.23
CA CYS A 33 -7.10 -1.45 -2.91
C CYS A 33 -8.15 -0.40 -2.52
N GLY A 34 -9.41 -0.76 -2.47
CA GLY A 34 -10.51 0.12 -2.10
C GLY A 34 -10.35 0.74 -0.71
N ALA A 35 -9.85 -0.03 0.26
CA ALA A 35 -9.57 0.46 1.61
C ALA A 35 -8.50 1.58 1.61
N ALA A 36 -7.41 1.39 0.89
CA ALA A 36 -6.37 2.42 0.74
C ALA A 36 -6.88 3.68 0.04
N LEU A 37 -7.63 3.50 -1.07
CA LEU A 37 -8.21 4.62 -1.83
C LEU A 37 -9.14 5.47 -0.97
N LYS A 38 -10.00 4.83 -0.18
CA LYS A 38 -10.90 5.53 0.74
C LYS A 38 -10.14 6.36 1.79
N ALA A 39 -9.02 5.86 2.29
CA ALA A 39 -8.17 6.61 3.22
C ALA A 39 -7.50 7.82 2.54
N LEU A 40 -7.13 7.72 1.25
CA LEU A 40 -6.54 8.81 0.49
C LEU A 40 -7.54 9.90 0.08
N GLU A 41 -8.82 9.55 -0.16
CA GLU A 41 -9.86 10.51 -0.59
C GLU A 41 -10.03 11.70 0.36
N GLY A 42 -9.85 11.49 1.67
CA GLY A 42 -9.96 12.55 2.68
C GLY A 42 -8.71 13.42 2.84
N ALA A 43 -7.61 13.12 2.17
CA ALA A 43 -6.30 13.67 2.48
C ALA A 43 -5.79 14.74 1.51
N ASP A 44 -6.55 15.15 0.50
CA ASP A 44 -6.13 16.10 -0.56
C ASP A 44 -4.73 15.78 -1.13
N VAL A 45 -4.50 14.51 -1.42
CA VAL A 45 -3.22 14.02 -1.95
C VAL A 45 -3.33 13.87 -3.46
N LYS A 46 -2.53 14.65 -4.20
CA LYS A 46 -2.43 14.56 -5.67
C LYS A 46 -1.30 13.62 -6.07
N GLY A 47 -1.44 12.98 -7.23
CA GLY A 47 -0.38 12.20 -7.85
C GLY A 47 -0.35 10.73 -7.48
N PHE A 48 -1.45 10.17 -6.98
CA PHE A 48 -1.60 8.74 -6.79
C PHE A 48 -1.78 8.03 -8.14
N SER A 49 -1.10 6.90 -8.35
CA SER A 49 -1.04 6.18 -9.64
C SER A 49 -2.10 5.10 -9.85
N GLY A 50 -2.92 4.81 -8.84
CA GLY A 50 -4.07 3.90 -8.94
C GLY A 50 -3.86 2.48 -8.42
N GLY A 51 -2.62 1.98 -8.33
CA GLY A 51 -2.30 0.68 -7.72
C GLY A 51 -1.72 0.85 -6.31
N VAL A 52 -2.01 -0.07 -5.42
CA VAL A 52 -1.55 -0.05 -4.01
C VAL A 52 -0.69 -1.26 -3.65
N GLY A 53 -0.22 -2.00 -4.64
CA GLY A 53 0.66 -3.13 -4.40
C GLY A 53 0.69 -4.15 -5.52
N HIS A 54 1.47 -5.18 -5.30
CA HIS A 54 1.71 -6.26 -6.26
C HIS A 54 2.26 -7.51 -5.59
N GLY A 55 2.18 -8.64 -6.28
CA GLY A 55 2.85 -9.87 -5.89
C GLY A 55 4.38 -9.73 -5.95
N LEU A 56 5.05 -10.54 -5.17
CA LEU A 56 6.49 -10.68 -5.14
C LEU A 56 6.85 -12.17 -5.15
N GLY A 57 7.64 -12.59 -6.13
CA GLY A 57 8.04 -13.99 -6.30
C GLY A 57 9.33 -14.10 -7.08
N VAL A 58 9.27 -14.68 -8.28
CA VAL A 58 10.42 -14.76 -9.18
C VAL A 58 10.78 -13.36 -9.72
N GLU A 59 9.76 -12.54 -9.96
CA GLU A 59 9.94 -11.16 -10.34
C GLU A 59 9.64 -10.24 -9.15
N CYS A 60 10.27 -9.06 -9.11
CA CYS A 60 10.04 -8.09 -8.04
C CYS A 60 8.63 -7.48 -8.11
N ASN A 61 8.03 -7.47 -9.30
CA ASN A 61 6.66 -7.05 -9.53
C ASN A 61 5.97 -8.10 -10.41
N GLU A 62 5.09 -8.87 -9.80
CA GLU A 62 4.30 -9.88 -10.51
C GLU A 62 2.85 -9.87 -10.00
N ARG A 63 2.00 -10.69 -10.63
CA ARG A 63 0.61 -10.86 -10.15
C ARG A 63 0.57 -11.47 -8.73
N PRO A 64 -0.46 -11.11 -7.92
CA PRO A 64 -1.58 -10.24 -8.27
C PRO A 64 -1.21 -8.75 -8.25
N TRP A 65 -1.80 -7.96 -9.16
CA TRP A 65 -1.78 -6.50 -9.06
C TRP A 65 -2.89 -6.05 -8.11
N ILE A 66 -2.53 -5.31 -7.06
CA ILE A 66 -3.50 -4.81 -6.07
C ILE A 66 -4.00 -3.45 -6.56
N GLU A 67 -5.02 -3.50 -7.42
CA GLU A 67 -5.61 -2.36 -8.11
C GLU A 67 -7.11 -2.30 -7.86
N LYS A 68 -7.69 -1.12 -8.10
CA LYS A 68 -9.14 -0.96 -8.09
C LYS A 68 -9.75 -1.91 -9.14
N ASP A 69 -10.82 -2.56 -8.76
CA ASP A 69 -11.54 -3.52 -9.62
C ASP A 69 -10.72 -4.78 -10.00
N ALA A 70 -9.58 -5.04 -9.33
CA ALA A 70 -8.85 -6.28 -9.52
C ALA A 70 -9.69 -7.49 -9.10
N GLU A 71 -9.72 -8.50 -9.98
CA GLU A 71 -10.38 -9.77 -9.69
C GLU A 71 -9.47 -10.71 -8.89
N GLY A 72 -10.09 -11.66 -8.19
CA GLY A 72 -9.41 -12.68 -7.41
C GLY A 72 -9.33 -12.34 -5.92
N GLU A 73 -8.76 -13.26 -5.19
CA GLU A 73 -8.64 -13.24 -3.73
C GLU A 73 -7.19 -13.43 -3.31
N LEU A 74 -6.84 -12.87 -2.16
CA LEU A 74 -5.58 -13.18 -1.50
C LEU A 74 -5.64 -14.60 -0.91
N LEU A 75 -4.62 -15.39 -1.17
CA LEU A 75 -4.53 -16.75 -0.65
C LEU A 75 -3.42 -16.85 0.39
N GLU A 76 -3.63 -17.70 1.39
CA GLU A 76 -2.58 -18.06 2.35
C GLU A 76 -1.31 -18.50 1.63
N GLY A 77 -0.17 -18.03 2.08
CA GLY A 77 1.14 -18.27 1.50
C GLY A 77 1.55 -17.30 0.40
N MET A 78 0.66 -16.41 -0.06
CA MET A 78 1.06 -15.35 -0.98
C MET A 78 2.00 -14.35 -0.30
N VAL A 79 3.05 -13.96 -1.01
CA VAL A 79 3.91 -12.84 -0.66
C VAL A 79 3.53 -11.67 -1.55
N VAL A 80 3.15 -10.56 -0.94
CA VAL A 80 2.76 -9.35 -1.66
C VAL A 80 3.40 -8.12 -1.05
N ASN A 81 3.63 -7.12 -1.87
CA ASN A 81 3.98 -5.77 -1.42
C ASN A 81 2.71 -4.93 -1.36
N ILE A 82 2.51 -4.26 -0.24
CA ILE A 82 1.58 -3.12 -0.15
C ILE A 82 2.43 -1.87 -0.34
N ASP A 83 2.19 -1.18 -1.43
CA ASP A 83 3.01 -0.09 -1.94
C ASP A 83 2.13 1.09 -2.34
N ILE A 84 2.24 2.19 -1.61
CA ILE A 84 1.42 3.40 -1.81
C ILE A 84 2.27 4.53 -2.40
N PRO A 85 2.44 4.59 -3.73
CA PRO A 85 3.20 5.66 -4.36
C PRO A 85 2.33 6.89 -4.61
N VAL A 86 2.80 8.04 -4.18
CA VAL A 86 2.20 9.34 -4.44
C VAL A 86 3.25 10.26 -5.05
N LEU A 87 3.15 10.48 -6.36
CA LEU A 87 4.11 11.25 -7.14
C LEU A 87 3.47 12.51 -7.70
N GLU A 88 3.98 13.69 -7.37
CA GLU A 88 3.49 14.98 -7.89
C GLU A 88 4.56 15.65 -8.72
N LEU A 89 4.28 15.84 -10.02
CA LEU A 89 5.19 16.52 -10.93
C LEU A 89 5.52 17.93 -10.45
N GLY A 90 6.82 18.27 -10.47
CA GLY A 90 7.32 19.56 -10.04
C GLY A 90 7.46 19.74 -8.52
N TRP A 91 7.08 18.71 -7.75
CA TRP A 91 7.22 18.77 -6.29
C TRP A 91 8.05 17.61 -5.72
N GLY A 92 7.71 16.36 -6.03
CA GLY A 92 8.38 15.17 -5.50
C GLY A 92 7.44 14.02 -5.25
N GLY A 93 7.89 13.03 -4.48
CA GLY A 93 7.14 11.83 -4.17
C GLY A 93 7.18 11.45 -2.70
N THR A 94 6.19 10.68 -2.31
CA THR A 94 6.12 9.97 -1.03
C THR A 94 5.68 8.55 -1.34
N GLN A 95 6.40 7.57 -0.83
CA GLN A 95 6.12 6.16 -1.03
C GLN A 95 6.38 5.41 0.27
N LEU A 96 5.49 4.51 0.61
CA LEU A 96 5.66 3.55 1.70
C LEU A 96 5.35 2.18 1.13
N GLU A 97 6.26 1.25 1.34
CA GLU A 97 6.16 -0.11 0.84
C GLU A 97 6.56 -1.11 1.92
N ASP A 98 5.71 -2.10 2.16
CA ASP A 98 5.99 -3.23 3.01
C ASP A 98 5.75 -4.54 2.27
N THR A 99 6.65 -5.48 2.47
CA THR A 99 6.47 -6.87 2.03
C THR A 99 5.82 -7.67 3.16
N ILE A 100 4.75 -8.36 2.82
CA ILE A 100 4.00 -9.19 3.76
C ILE A 100 3.79 -10.61 3.22
N LEU A 101 3.65 -11.54 4.14
CA LEU A 101 3.16 -12.90 3.89
C LEU A 101 1.71 -12.98 4.35
N VAL A 102 0.80 -13.43 3.48
CA VAL A 102 -0.58 -13.74 3.86
C VAL A 102 -0.59 -15.02 4.68
N THR A 103 -1.03 -14.96 5.92
CA THR A 103 -1.13 -16.08 6.86
C THR A 103 -2.55 -16.65 6.91
N SER A 104 -2.77 -17.71 7.67
CA SER A 104 -4.09 -18.33 7.85
C SER A 104 -5.14 -17.40 8.51
N ASP A 105 -4.71 -16.34 9.20
CA ASP A 105 -5.55 -15.45 10.01
C ASP A 105 -5.26 -13.95 9.82
N GLY A 106 -4.58 -13.60 8.73
CA GLY A 106 -4.23 -12.21 8.42
C GLY A 106 -2.93 -12.11 7.64
N PHE A 107 -1.94 -11.43 8.17
CA PHE A 107 -0.62 -11.30 7.53
C PHE A 107 0.53 -11.18 8.54
N GLU A 108 1.73 -11.40 8.04
CA GLU A 108 2.99 -11.20 8.76
C GLU A 108 3.91 -10.26 7.95
N PHE A 109 4.52 -9.27 8.61
CA PHE A 109 5.53 -8.43 7.97
C PHE A 109 6.83 -9.21 7.72
N LEU A 110 7.28 -9.20 6.48
CA LEU A 110 8.61 -9.67 6.10
C LEU A 110 9.64 -8.52 6.10
N THR A 111 9.21 -7.29 5.85
CA THR A 111 10.03 -6.09 6.07
C THR A 111 9.88 -5.60 7.51
N ARG A 112 10.97 -5.03 8.06
CA ARG A 112 11.02 -4.49 9.42
C ARG A 112 11.57 -3.08 9.44
N THR A 113 11.23 -2.29 8.42
CA THR A 113 11.69 -0.91 8.30
C THR A 113 10.91 -0.02 9.27
N ASP A 114 11.63 0.87 9.93
CA ASP A 114 11.01 1.92 10.73
C ASP A 114 10.21 2.86 9.81
N ARG A 115 8.97 3.13 10.19
CA ARG A 115 8.06 4.00 9.44
C ARG A 115 8.11 5.46 9.94
N THR A 116 9.17 5.85 10.61
CA THR A 116 9.35 7.22 11.09
C THR A 116 9.79 8.13 9.95
N LEU A 117 9.13 9.26 9.79
CA LEU A 117 9.59 10.32 8.88
C LEU A 117 10.73 11.08 9.54
N TYR A 118 11.93 10.91 9.01
CA TYR A 118 13.12 11.67 9.43
C TYR A 118 13.22 12.96 8.64
N LEU A 119 13.26 14.08 9.34
CA LEU A 119 13.48 15.42 8.77
C LEU A 119 14.93 15.84 9.04
N LEU A 120 15.70 15.98 7.98
CA LEU A 120 17.11 16.37 8.01
C LEU A 120 17.29 17.88 7.83
#